data_d89e5e1ba4ba8367d83d59249e82aea6
#
_entry.id   d89e5e1ba4ba8367d83d59249e82aea6
#
_cell.length_a   1.000
_cell.length_b   1.000
_cell.length_c   1.000
_cell.angle_alpha   90.00
_cell.angle_beta   90.00
_cell.angle_gamma   90.00
#
_symmetry.space_group_name_H-M   'P 1'
#
loop_
_entity.id
_entity.type
_entity.pdbx_description
1 polymer ?
#
loop_
_entity_poly.entity_id
_entity_poly.type
_entity_poly.pdbx_seq_one_letter_code
_entity_poly.pdbx_strand_id
1 'polypeptide(L)'
;MFSSDEVDEKVPVFSDNRVNYILVYSGSFNPPHIGHLNFMRESLAHAGHDLHIVGALFDPRSDDWLRSHKNSDLILPHTTRSRMLLEDKRVSTGVWRSPERDGIAKFKLLAQNYGVRVRFLRLLSAETDTGLDDRSGKWSKDFDGILLNTYGRHSSGTFSIPSLSKDPWNTLHEPGDAVYRYQRMVTNDRGTILGFLRVITRGPDEKTSLISSSGVKSLAKVIDAKEMECSNLLREIVLGWSTLEVDETWAKWRAVQMHNRNAPEFREAKGTLEKSMKDAWELEKRNCHDE
;
A
#
# COMPACT_ATOMS: atom_id res chain seq x y z
N MET A 1 -11.16 21.36 -5.89
CA MET A 1 -10.47 22.06 -7.01
C MET A 1 -9.02 22.13 -6.57
N PHE A 2 -8.21 21.11 -6.87
CA PHE A 2 -6.79 21.14 -6.52
C PHE A 2 -6.12 22.14 -7.43
N SER A 3 -5.53 23.16 -6.87
CA SER A 3 -4.63 24.07 -7.55
C SER A 3 -3.52 23.23 -8.15
N SER A 4 -3.26 23.43 -9.44
CA SER A 4 -2.17 22.78 -10.19
C SER A 4 -0.81 23.39 -9.85
N ASP A 5 -0.68 23.98 -8.70
CA ASP A 5 0.50 24.68 -8.27
C ASP A 5 1.53 23.68 -7.77
N GLU A 6 2.49 23.42 -8.65
CA GLU A 6 3.86 23.03 -8.35
C GLU A 6 4.00 21.94 -7.28
N VAL A 7 3.71 20.70 -7.65
CA VAL A 7 4.48 19.59 -7.09
C VAL A 7 5.92 19.85 -7.57
N ASP A 8 6.64 20.61 -6.77
CA ASP A 8 8.09 20.70 -6.86
C ASP A 8 8.58 19.24 -6.77
N GLU A 9 8.85 18.63 -7.92
CA GLU A 9 9.44 17.30 -7.99
C GLU A 9 10.83 17.43 -7.37
N LYS A 10 10.87 17.45 -6.04
CA LYS A 10 12.12 17.36 -5.30
C LYS A 10 12.74 16.05 -5.69
N VAL A 11 13.64 16.13 -6.65
CA VAL A 11 14.51 15.01 -7.01
C VAL A 11 15.06 14.45 -5.70
N PRO A 12 14.86 13.18 -5.38
CA PRO A 12 15.33 12.63 -4.12
C PRO A 12 16.83 12.84 -4.01
N VAL A 13 17.22 13.62 -3.01
CA VAL A 13 18.64 13.94 -2.78
C VAL A 13 19.22 12.85 -1.90
N PHE A 14 20.09 12.03 -2.48
CA PHE A 14 20.88 11.07 -1.72
C PHE A 14 21.85 11.82 -0.81
N SER A 15 21.94 11.36 0.43
CA SER A 15 22.89 11.90 1.41
C SER A 15 24.14 11.04 1.46
N ASP A 16 25.30 11.67 1.40
CA ASP A 16 26.60 10.99 1.55
C ASP A 16 26.87 10.60 3.02
N ASN A 17 26.29 11.37 3.94
CA ASN A 17 26.57 11.24 5.38
C ASN A 17 25.55 10.39 6.14
N ARG A 18 24.42 10.05 5.52
CA ARG A 18 23.34 9.26 6.12
C ARG A 18 23.07 8.01 5.30
N VAL A 19 22.43 7.05 5.92
CA VAL A 19 21.85 5.91 5.20
C VAL A 19 20.60 6.38 4.47
N ASN A 20 20.56 6.19 3.17
CA ASN A 20 19.42 6.48 2.33
C ASN A 20 18.49 5.24 2.31
N TYR A 21 17.24 5.41 2.68
CA TYR A 21 16.28 4.33 2.66
C TYR A 21 15.35 4.44 1.45
N ILE A 22 15.03 3.29 0.85
CA ILE A 22 13.97 3.16 -0.15
C ILE A 22 12.89 2.27 0.44
N LEU A 23 11.67 2.78 0.50
CA LEU A 23 10.51 2.04 0.99
C LEU A 23 9.87 1.23 -0.14
N VAL A 24 9.64 -0.06 0.07
CA VAL A 24 9.04 -0.95 -0.93
C VAL A 24 7.73 -1.51 -0.40
N TYR A 25 6.64 -1.19 -1.06
CA TYR A 25 5.31 -1.70 -0.77
C TYR A 25 4.92 -2.79 -1.78
N SER A 26 5.05 -4.04 -1.37
CA SER A 26 4.65 -5.19 -2.20
C SER A 26 3.19 -5.54 -1.95
N GLY A 27 2.40 -5.61 -3.02
CA GLY A 27 0.96 -5.89 -2.91
C GLY A 27 0.36 -6.52 -4.17
N SER A 28 -0.88 -6.99 -4.07
CA SER A 28 -1.62 -7.49 -5.21
C SER A 28 -2.01 -6.37 -6.19
N PHE A 29 -2.38 -5.19 -5.68
CA PHE A 29 -2.84 -4.04 -6.46
C PHE A 29 -3.82 -4.45 -7.57
N ASN A 30 -4.86 -5.17 -7.22
CA ASN A 30 -5.75 -5.83 -8.18
C ASN A 30 -7.24 -5.46 -7.98
N PRO A 31 -7.68 -4.28 -8.47
CA PRO A 31 -6.90 -3.19 -9.06
C PRO A 31 -6.17 -2.31 -8.03
N PRO A 32 -5.18 -1.49 -8.45
CA PRO A 32 -4.65 -0.41 -7.62
C PRO A 32 -5.73 0.61 -7.31
N HIS A 33 -5.71 1.18 -6.09
CA HIS A 33 -6.71 2.15 -5.66
C HIS A 33 -6.12 3.15 -4.67
N ILE A 34 -6.85 4.24 -4.42
CA ILE A 34 -6.40 5.35 -3.58
C ILE A 34 -5.99 4.91 -2.17
N GLY A 35 -6.66 3.91 -1.59
CA GLY A 35 -6.26 3.37 -0.28
C GLY A 35 -4.84 2.80 -0.23
N HIS A 36 -4.31 2.26 -1.35
CA HIS A 36 -2.91 1.85 -1.43
C HIS A 36 -1.96 3.06 -1.44
N LEU A 37 -2.35 4.12 -2.15
CA LEU A 37 -1.56 5.34 -2.23
C LEU A 37 -1.52 6.06 -0.87
N ASN A 38 -2.67 6.21 -0.22
CA ASN A 38 -2.76 6.84 1.09
C ASN A 38 -2.00 6.03 2.15
N PHE A 39 -2.09 4.71 2.10
CA PHE A 39 -1.28 3.85 2.98
C PHE A 39 0.22 4.09 2.81
N MET A 40 0.71 4.26 1.57
CA MET A 40 2.11 4.60 1.29
C MET A 40 2.46 5.99 1.83
N ARG A 41 1.63 7.01 1.55
CA ARG A 41 1.84 8.38 2.00
C ARG A 41 1.90 8.49 3.52
N GLU A 42 0.92 7.91 4.19
CA GLU A 42 0.88 7.81 5.64
C GLU A 42 2.13 7.14 6.23
N SER A 43 2.58 6.07 5.57
CA SER A 43 3.79 5.39 6.01
C SER A 43 5.03 6.25 5.86
N LEU A 44 5.11 7.07 4.81
CA LEU A 44 6.21 8.01 4.57
C LEU A 44 6.17 9.17 5.57
N ALA A 45 5.00 9.78 5.77
CA ALA A 45 4.82 10.91 6.70
C ALA A 45 5.18 10.53 8.14
N HIS A 46 4.85 9.30 8.55
CA HIS A 46 5.00 8.86 9.94
C HIS A 46 6.14 7.87 10.20
N ALA A 47 7.00 7.62 9.22
CA ALA A 47 8.16 6.71 9.40
C ALA A 47 9.13 7.16 10.50
N GLY A 48 9.21 8.47 10.74
CA GLY A 48 10.13 9.11 11.69
C GLY A 48 11.30 9.80 10.99
N HIS A 49 11.70 10.95 11.50
CA HIS A 49 12.75 11.81 10.93
C HIS A 49 14.16 11.21 11.00
N ASP A 50 14.36 10.19 11.82
CA ASP A 50 15.61 9.42 11.91
C ASP A 50 15.85 8.53 10.68
N LEU A 51 14.79 8.18 9.93
CA LEU A 51 14.88 7.46 8.67
C LEU A 51 14.92 8.45 7.49
N HIS A 52 16.07 8.56 6.85
CA HIS A 52 16.19 9.36 5.63
C HIS A 52 15.66 8.57 4.44
N ILE A 53 14.32 8.59 4.25
CA ILE A 53 13.66 7.88 3.15
C ILE A 53 13.71 8.79 1.91
N VAL A 54 14.48 8.37 0.92
CA VAL A 54 14.73 9.13 -0.32
C VAL A 54 13.83 8.68 -1.48
N GLY A 55 13.08 7.60 -1.31
CA GLY A 55 12.18 7.11 -2.36
C GLY A 55 11.25 6.02 -1.85
N ALA A 56 10.16 5.82 -2.57
CA ALA A 56 9.19 4.77 -2.33
C ALA A 56 8.82 4.08 -3.64
N LEU A 57 8.59 2.76 -3.58
CA LEU A 57 8.31 1.93 -4.73
C LEU A 57 7.10 1.06 -4.47
N PHE A 58 6.16 1.03 -5.42
CA PHE A 58 5.16 -0.03 -5.49
C PHE A 58 5.77 -1.26 -6.18
N ASP A 59 5.57 -2.43 -5.59
CA ASP A 59 6.04 -3.72 -6.10
C ASP A 59 4.83 -4.66 -6.33
N PRO A 60 4.17 -4.60 -7.50
CA PRO A 60 3.06 -5.48 -7.82
C PRO A 60 3.50 -6.94 -7.86
N ARG A 61 2.82 -7.81 -7.12
CA ARG A 61 3.07 -9.25 -7.12
C ARG A 61 2.82 -9.86 -8.50
N SER A 62 3.56 -10.92 -8.82
CA SER A 62 3.39 -11.64 -10.09
C SER A 62 1.98 -12.24 -10.23
N ASP A 63 1.58 -12.52 -11.48
CA ASP A 63 0.28 -13.12 -11.76
C ASP A 63 0.18 -14.55 -11.20
N ASP A 64 1.27 -15.29 -11.21
CA ASP A 64 1.31 -16.65 -10.64
C ASP A 64 1.14 -16.62 -9.13
N TRP A 65 1.74 -15.63 -8.45
CA TRP A 65 1.50 -15.44 -7.02
C TRP A 65 0.02 -15.13 -6.75
N LEU A 66 -0.60 -14.27 -7.56
CA LEU A 66 -2.01 -13.95 -7.41
C LEU A 66 -2.91 -15.16 -7.62
N ARG A 67 -2.65 -15.97 -8.66
CA ARG A 67 -3.43 -17.19 -8.93
C ARG A 67 -3.33 -18.20 -7.79
N SER A 68 -2.17 -18.32 -7.15
CA SER A 68 -1.95 -19.28 -6.08
C SER A 68 -2.43 -18.81 -4.69
N HIS A 69 -2.55 -17.49 -4.46
CA HIS A 69 -2.83 -16.94 -3.13
C HIS A 69 -4.16 -16.19 -3.03
N LYS A 70 -4.81 -15.91 -4.15
CA LYS A 70 -6.06 -15.15 -4.18
C LYS A 70 -7.13 -15.92 -4.92
N ASN A 71 -8.20 -16.27 -4.23
CA ASN A 71 -9.41 -16.78 -4.87
C ASN A 71 -10.19 -15.57 -5.45
N SER A 72 -9.75 -15.09 -6.60
CA SER A 72 -10.33 -13.90 -7.25
C SER A 72 -10.81 -14.21 -8.66
N ASP A 73 -12.02 -13.81 -8.96
CA ASP A 73 -12.64 -13.91 -10.28
C ASP A 73 -12.05 -12.91 -11.31
N LEU A 74 -11.30 -11.93 -10.84
CA LEU A 74 -10.56 -10.99 -11.67
C LEU A 74 -9.08 -10.95 -11.24
N ILE A 75 -8.19 -11.27 -12.16
CA ILE A 75 -6.75 -11.07 -12.02
C ILE A 75 -6.30 -10.24 -13.23
N LEU A 76 -6.06 -8.95 -12.98
CA LEU A 76 -5.45 -8.07 -13.98
C LEU A 76 -3.99 -8.48 -14.20
N PRO A 77 -3.49 -8.48 -15.45
CA PRO A 77 -2.10 -8.76 -15.75
C PRO A 77 -1.14 -7.86 -14.95
N HIS A 78 0.01 -8.40 -14.58
CA HIS A 78 1.05 -7.64 -13.87
C HIS A 78 1.43 -6.35 -14.60
N THR A 79 1.56 -6.44 -15.94
CA THR A 79 1.85 -5.29 -16.80
C THR A 79 0.79 -4.21 -16.72
N THR A 80 -0.49 -4.59 -16.71
CA THR A 80 -1.61 -3.64 -16.57
C THR A 80 -1.57 -2.97 -15.21
N ARG A 81 -1.42 -3.74 -14.11
CA ARG A 81 -1.37 -3.20 -12.75
C ARG A 81 -0.20 -2.25 -12.54
N SER A 82 0.96 -2.59 -13.10
CA SER A 82 2.16 -1.72 -13.06
C SER A 82 1.95 -0.44 -13.86
N ARG A 83 1.33 -0.55 -15.05
CA ARG A 83 1.04 0.61 -15.90
C ARG A 83 0.03 1.54 -15.26
N MET A 84 -1.02 1.01 -14.63
CA MET A 84 -2.01 1.79 -13.88
C MET A 84 -1.36 2.66 -12.80
N LEU A 85 -0.42 2.10 -12.04
CA LEU A 85 0.33 2.83 -11.01
C LEU A 85 1.27 3.89 -11.60
N LEU A 86 1.89 3.62 -12.75
CA LEU A 86 2.85 4.54 -13.39
C LEU A 86 2.21 5.72 -14.10
N GLU A 87 1.04 5.50 -14.69
CA GLU A 87 0.34 6.52 -15.47
C GLU A 87 -0.56 7.41 -14.62
N ASP A 88 -0.83 7.03 -13.38
CA ASP A 88 -1.64 7.85 -12.49
C ASP A 88 -0.82 8.99 -11.91
N LYS A 89 -1.19 10.23 -12.27
CA LYS A 89 -0.50 11.44 -11.82
C LYS A 89 -0.50 11.65 -10.30
N ARG A 90 -1.39 10.99 -9.57
CA ARG A 90 -1.42 11.01 -8.10
C ARG A 90 -0.29 10.20 -7.47
N VAL A 91 0.30 9.28 -8.24
CA VAL A 91 1.41 8.43 -7.80
C VAL A 91 2.73 9.12 -8.12
N SER A 92 3.27 9.86 -7.15
CA SER A 92 4.59 10.51 -7.24
C SER A 92 5.75 9.55 -6.93
N THR A 93 5.44 8.31 -6.56
CA THR A 93 6.41 7.28 -6.22
C THR A 93 6.75 6.41 -7.43
N GLY A 94 7.92 5.78 -7.41
CA GLY A 94 8.31 4.84 -8.44
C GLY A 94 7.54 3.53 -8.38
N VAL A 95 7.53 2.81 -9.49
CA VAL A 95 6.96 1.47 -9.56
C VAL A 95 8.06 0.48 -9.94
N TRP A 96 8.21 -0.57 -9.14
CA TRP A 96 9.14 -1.65 -9.43
C TRP A 96 8.53 -2.56 -10.49
N ARG A 97 9.12 -2.61 -11.66
CA ARG A 97 8.59 -3.40 -12.80
C ARG A 97 9.20 -4.78 -12.94
N SER A 98 10.32 -5.02 -12.28
CA SER A 98 11.03 -6.27 -12.51
C SER A 98 10.46 -7.40 -11.67
N PRO A 99 10.04 -8.51 -12.26
CA PRO A 99 9.75 -9.73 -11.53
C PRO A 99 11.04 -10.41 -11.06
N GLU A 100 12.22 -9.84 -11.37
CA GLU A 100 13.52 -10.38 -11.00
C GLU A 100 13.72 -10.28 -9.49
N ARG A 101 13.93 -11.44 -8.85
CA ARG A 101 14.17 -11.55 -7.41
C ARG A 101 15.41 -10.81 -6.92
N ASP A 102 16.36 -10.54 -7.81
CA ASP A 102 17.66 -9.92 -7.51
C ASP A 102 17.76 -8.42 -7.87
N GLY A 103 16.64 -7.79 -8.25
CA GLY A 103 16.62 -6.37 -8.60
C GLY A 103 17.10 -5.45 -7.47
N ILE A 104 16.71 -5.72 -6.22
CA ILE A 104 17.19 -4.98 -5.05
C ILE A 104 18.70 -5.15 -4.87
N ALA A 105 19.22 -6.40 -5.01
CA ALA A 105 20.65 -6.67 -4.89
C ALA A 105 21.44 -5.95 -5.97
N LYS A 106 20.97 -5.97 -7.22
CA LYS A 106 21.58 -5.23 -8.34
C LYS A 106 21.59 -3.72 -8.08
N PHE A 107 20.48 -3.16 -7.56
CA PHE A 107 20.41 -1.75 -7.22
C PHE A 107 21.38 -1.38 -6.09
N LYS A 108 21.46 -2.20 -5.03
CA LYS A 108 22.42 -2.01 -3.93
C LYS A 108 23.86 -1.98 -4.45
N LEU A 109 24.21 -2.91 -5.32
CA LEU A 109 25.54 -2.97 -5.95
C LEU A 109 25.82 -1.72 -6.79
N LEU A 110 24.85 -1.29 -7.59
CA LEU A 110 24.98 -0.07 -8.40
C LEU A 110 25.19 1.16 -7.49
N ALA A 111 24.38 1.34 -6.48
CA ALA A 111 24.51 2.46 -5.54
C ALA A 111 25.87 2.45 -4.85
N GLN A 112 26.37 1.28 -4.45
CA GLN A 112 27.69 1.11 -3.84
C GLN A 112 28.82 1.56 -4.79
N ASN A 113 28.70 1.27 -6.11
CA ASN A 113 29.69 1.70 -7.10
C ASN A 113 29.76 3.23 -7.24
N TYR A 114 28.68 3.93 -6.89
CA TYR A 114 28.62 5.39 -6.83
C TYR A 114 28.91 5.96 -5.42
N GLY A 115 29.35 5.14 -4.47
CA GLY A 115 29.64 5.56 -3.11
C GLY A 115 28.41 5.86 -2.25
N VAL A 116 27.20 5.54 -2.74
CA VAL A 116 25.93 5.83 -2.05
C VAL A 116 25.50 4.65 -1.18
N ARG A 117 25.28 4.90 0.11
CA ARG A 117 24.74 3.89 1.03
C ARG A 117 23.22 3.83 0.92
N VAL A 118 22.69 2.78 0.31
CA VAL A 118 21.26 2.54 0.14
C VAL A 118 20.84 1.30 0.92
N ARG A 119 19.71 1.41 1.63
CA ARG A 119 19.04 0.31 2.31
C ARG A 119 17.57 0.25 1.89
N PHE A 120 17.00 -0.93 1.90
CA PHE A 120 15.62 -1.15 1.53
C PHE A 120 14.78 -1.50 2.74
N LEU A 121 13.65 -0.82 2.89
CA LEU A 121 12.64 -1.11 3.90
C LEU A 121 11.43 -1.76 3.24
N ARG A 122 10.96 -2.84 3.81
CA ARG A 122 9.71 -3.48 3.38
C ARG A 122 8.54 -2.85 4.13
N LEU A 123 7.58 -2.31 3.39
CA LEU A 123 6.32 -1.82 3.96
C LEU A 123 5.31 -2.95 4.03
N LEU A 124 4.76 -3.17 5.20
CA LEU A 124 3.71 -4.14 5.47
C LEU A 124 2.50 -3.46 6.12
N SER A 125 1.30 -3.95 5.77
CA SER A 125 0.07 -3.63 6.50
C SER A 125 -0.16 -4.64 7.62
N ALA A 126 -0.91 -4.26 8.64
CA ALA A 126 -1.27 -5.13 9.77
C ALA A 126 -1.95 -6.45 9.35
N GLU A 127 -2.63 -6.48 8.19
CA GLU A 127 -3.21 -7.73 7.66
C GLU A 127 -2.19 -8.75 7.19
N THR A 128 -1.00 -8.30 6.82
CA THR A 128 0.04 -9.20 6.31
C THR A 128 0.69 -9.98 7.45
N ASP A 129 0.27 -9.70 8.67
CA ASP A 129 0.97 -10.10 9.85
C ASP A 129 0.35 -11.29 10.57
N THR A 130 0.44 -12.40 10.03
CA THR A 130 0.29 -13.62 10.83
C THR A 130 1.67 -14.25 11.09
N GLY A 131 2.51 -13.61 11.88
CA GLY A 131 3.79 -14.17 12.28
C GLY A 131 5.01 -13.35 11.87
N LEU A 132 5.10 -12.13 12.35
CA LEU A 132 6.35 -11.35 12.48
C LEU A 132 7.23 -11.88 13.63
N ASP A 133 6.99 -13.09 14.08
CA ASP A 133 7.96 -13.72 14.93
C ASP A 133 9.20 -14.07 14.07
N ASP A 134 10.36 -13.99 14.67
CA ASP A 134 11.69 -14.03 14.03
C ASP A 134 11.94 -15.31 13.23
N ARG A 135 11.09 -16.33 13.40
CA ARG A 135 11.18 -17.66 12.78
C ARG A 135 10.47 -17.78 11.44
N SER A 136 9.67 -16.78 11.05
CA SER A 136 8.72 -16.92 9.93
C SER A 136 9.34 -16.83 8.53
N GLY A 137 10.65 -16.69 8.39
CA GLY A 137 11.31 -16.57 7.08
C GLY A 137 10.89 -15.34 6.25
N LYS A 138 10.10 -14.43 6.87
CA LYS A 138 9.63 -13.20 6.22
C LYS A 138 10.72 -12.14 6.04
N TRP A 139 11.86 -12.32 6.72
CA TRP A 139 13.06 -11.54 6.50
C TRP A 139 13.72 -12.00 5.22
N SER A 140 13.46 -11.28 4.14
CA SER A 140 14.23 -11.45 2.92
C SER A 140 15.63 -10.83 3.13
N LYS A 141 16.66 -11.47 2.60
CA LYS A 141 18.04 -10.93 2.57
C LYS A 141 18.13 -9.57 1.88
N ASP A 142 17.10 -9.23 1.13
CA ASP A 142 17.05 -8.01 0.33
C ASP A 142 16.70 -6.77 1.17
N PHE A 143 15.99 -6.96 2.30
CA PHE A 143 15.50 -5.87 3.12
C PHE A 143 16.32 -5.70 4.40
N ASP A 144 16.64 -4.46 4.71
CA ASP A 144 17.41 -4.05 5.90
C ASP A 144 16.50 -3.70 7.09
N GLY A 145 15.20 -3.66 6.86
CA GLY A 145 14.19 -3.41 7.88
C GLY A 145 12.77 -3.60 7.37
N ILE A 146 11.84 -3.65 8.30
CA ILE A 146 10.41 -3.71 8.04
C ILE A 146 9.76 -2.49 8.71
N LEU A 147 8.93 -1.80 7.95
CA LEU A 147 8.01 -0.79 8.42
C LEU A 147 6.61 -1.38 8.39
N LEU A 148 6.01 -1.62 9.55
CA LEU A 148 4.65 -2.09 9.70
C LEU A 148 3.76 -0.89 10.02
N ASN A 149 2.80 -0.59 9.17
CA ASN A 149 1.82 0.45 9.43
C ASN A 149 0.44 -0.20 9.65
N THR A 150 -0.22 0.21 10.73
CA THR A 150 -1.58 -0.27 11.08
C THR A 150 -2.69 0.60 10.46
N TYR A 151 -2.34 1.66 9.73
CA TYR A 151 -3.29 2.53 9.05
C TYR A 151 -4.19 1.74 8.08
N GLY A 152 -5.45 2.11 8.07
CA GLY A 152 -6.42 1.59 7.12
C GLY A 152 -7.13 0.31 7.55
N ARG A 153 -6.74 -0.34 8.66
CA ARG A 153 -7.42 -1.57 9.10
C ARG A 153 -7.26 -1.80 10.59
N HIS A 154 -8.36 -2.14 11.23
CA HIS A 154 -8.32 -2.61 12.61
C HIS A 154 -7.45 -3.87 12.66
N SER A 155 -6.30 -3.75 13.29
CA SER A 155 -5.51 -4.92 13.65
C SER A 155 -6.38 -5.76 14.59
N SER A 156 -6.82 -6.92 14.15
CA SER A 156 -7.52 -7.88 14.98
C SER A 156 -6.56 -8.40 16.08
N GLY A 157 -6.26 -7.55 17.06
CA GLY A 157 -5.67 -7.93 18.33
C GLY A 157 -4.16 -8.17 18.39
N THR A 158 -3.43 -8.24 17.29
CA THR A 158 -2.01 -8.63 17.29
C THR A 158 -1.07 -7.50 17.74
N PHE A 159 -1.42 -6.24 17.43
CA PHE A 159 -0.64 -5.07 17.85
C PHE A 159 -1.49 -4.10 18.65
N SER A 160 -1.59 -4.33 19.96
CA SER A 160 -2.13 -3.33 20.86
C SER A 160 -1.01 -2.39 21.32
N ILE A 161 -1.30 -1.09 21.43
CA ILE A 161 -0.35 -0.10 21.98
C ILE A 161 0.26 -0.56 23.31
N PRO A 162 -0.50 -1.10 24.28
CA PRO A 162 0.07 -1.65 25.51
C PRO A 162 1.05 -2.80 25.32
N SER A 163 0.89 -3.63 24.30
CA SER A 163 1.83 -4.73 24.02
C SER A 163 3.13 -4.23 23.40
N LEU A 164 3.08 -3.14 22.60
CA LEU A 164 4.24 -2.54 21.98
C LEU A 164 5.07 -1.69 22.94
N SER A 165 4.47 -1.17 24.02
CA SER A 165 5.19 -0.38 25.04
C SER A 165 5.97 -1.25 26.04
N LYS A 166 5.93 -2.59 25.91
CA LYS A 166 6.71 -3.52 26.74
C LYS A 166 8.00 -3.93 26.03
N ASP A 167 9.03 -4.26 26.82
CA ASP A 167 10.26 -4.84 26.28
C ASP A 167 9.94 -6.04 25.35
N PRO A 168 10.67 -6.16 24.24
CA PRO A 168 11.88 -5.48 23.81
C PRO A 168 11.66 -4.25 22.90
N TRP A 169 10.53 -3.59 22.97
CA TRP A 169 10.21 -2.46 22.10
C TRP A 169 10.72 -1.13 22.64
N ASN A 170 11.38 -0.35 21.79
CA ASN A 170 11.76 1.02 22.08
C ASN A 170 10.66 1.97 21.58
N THR A 171 10.24 2.89 22.41
CA THR A 171 9.32 3.97 22.05
C THR A 171 10.09 5.07 21.30
N LEU A 172 9.57 5.48 20.14
CA LEU A 172 10.18 6.50 19.26
C LEU A 172 9.29 7.74 19.06
N HIS A 173 8.19 7.84 19.78
CA HIS A 173 7.27 8.96 19.71
C HIS A 173 7.33 9.78 21.00
N GLU A 174 7.00 11.07 20.89
CA GLU A 174 6.89 11.97 22.03
C GLU A 174 5.52 11.83 22.70
N PRO A 175 5.43 12.12 24.01
CA PRO A 175 4.15 12.18 24.70
C PRO A 175 3.22 13.23 24.03
N GLY A 176 2.01 12.78 23.66
CA GLY A 176 1.02 13.63 23.00
C GLY A 176 0.97 13.51 21.49
N ASP A 177 1.88 12.76 20.87
CA ASP A 177 1.79 12.44 19.44
C ASP A 177 0.51 11.65 19.14
N ALA A 178 -0.18 12.01 18.06
CA ALA A 178 -1.34 11.26 17.56
C ALA A 178 -0.93 9.92 16.94
N VAL A 179 0.33 9.81 16.51
CA VAL A 179 0.90 8.63 15.87
C VAL A 179 2.00 8.04 16.74
N TYR A 180 1.84 6.78 17.11
CA TYR A 180 2.77 6.08 17.96
C TYR A 180 3.75 5.26 17.12
N ARG A 181 5.05 5.35 17.45
CA ARG A 181 6.11 4.61 16.79
C ARG A 181 6.88 3.77 17.79
N TYR A 182 7.03 2.49 17.48
CA TYR A 182 7.78 1.53 18.28
C TYR A 182 8.78 0.80 17.40
N GLN A 183 9.95 0.51 17.92
CA GLN A 183 10.97 -0.21 17.17
C GLN A 183 11.64 -1.28 18.02
N ARG A 184 11.98 -2.41 17.40
CA ARG A 184 12.90 -3.39 17.97
C ARG A 184 13.90 -3.85 16.91
N MET A 185 15.08 -4.27 17.38
CA MET A 185 16.01 -5.00 16.52
C MET A 185 15.55 -6.44 16.38
N VAL A 186 15.79 -6.99 15.21
CA VAL A 186 15.45 -8.39 14.89
C VAL A 186 16.75 -9.15 14.66
N THR A 187 16.89 -10.26 15.38
CA THR A 187 18.05 -11.14 15.29
C THR A 187 17.63 -12.54 14.87
N ASN A 188 18.52 -13.28 14.21
CA ASN A 188 18.32 -14.70 13.97
C ASN A 188 18.64 -15.53 15.24
N ASP A 189 18.45 -16.83 15.15
CA ASP A 189 18.75 -17.79 16.26
C ASP A 189 20.20 -17.79 16.71
N ARG A 190 21.12 -17.22 15.92
CA ARG A 190 22.54 -17.07 16.23
C ARG A 190 22.88 -15.69 16.80
N GLY A 191 21.90 -14.88 17.10
CA GLY A 191 22.09 -13.51 17.60
C GLY A 191 22.56 -12.50 16.56
N THR A 192 22.62 -12.86 15.27
CA THR A 192 22.99 -11.92 14.21
C THR A 192 21.84 -10.97 13.93
N ILE A 193 22.12 -9.66 13.92
CA ILE A 193 21.12 -8.65 13.58
C ILE A 193 20.75 -8.80 12.10
N LEU A 194 19.47 -9.04 11.83
CA LEU A 194 18.89 -9.10 10.50
C LEU A 194 18.44 -7.72 10.02
N GLY A 195 18.02 -6.86 10.93
CA GLY A 195 17.51 -5.53 10.66
C GLY A 195 16.68 -5.00 11.83
N PHE A 196 15.77 -4.11 11.54
CA PHE A 196 14.82 -3.60 12.54
C PHE A 196 13.37 -3.78 12.08
N LEU A 197 12.47 -3.94 13.05
CA LEU A 197 11.02 -3.86 12.85
C LEU A 197 10.53 -2.59 13.52
N ARG A 198 9.96 -1.69 12.73
CA ARG A 198 9.30 -0.48 13.22
C ARG A 198 7.80 -0.61 13.00
N VAL A 199 7.02 -0.37 14.04
CA VAL A 199 5.57 -0.32 14.01
C VAL A 199 5.13 1.13 14.09
N ILE A 200 4.27 1.53 13.15
CA ILE A 200 3.54 2.80 13.16
C ILE A 200 2.09 2.46 13.46
N THR A 201 1.54 3.05 14.50
CA THR A 201 0.15 2.84 14.88
C THR A 201 -0.48 4.15 15.33
N ARG A 202 -1.79 4.29 15.14
CA ARG A 202 -2.57 5.42 15.59
C ARG A 202 -3.39 5.03 16.80
N GLY A 203 -3.93 6.03 17.49
CA GLY A 203 -4.82 5.82 18.62
C GLY A 203 -6.08 5.04 18.22
N PRO A 204 -6.75 4.39 19.21
CA PRO A 204 -7.91 3.52 18.94
C PRO A 204 -9.11 4.23 18.34
N ASP A 205 -9.19 5.56 18.47
CA ASP A 205 -10.34 6.38 18.06
C ASP A 205 -10.24 6.88 16.61
N GLU A 206 -9.16 6.57 15.90
CA GLU A 206 -8.95 7.12 14.57
C GLU A 206 -9.63 6.26 13.50
N LYS A 207 -10.50 6.90 12.73
CA LYS A 207 -11.23 6.25 11.63
C LYS A 207 -10.26 5.95 10.49
N THR A 208 -10.16 4.69 10.13
CA THR A 208 -9.27 4.19 9.09
C THR A 208 -10.01 3.99 7.77
N SER A 209 -9.28 4.10 6.66
CA SER A 209 -9.83 3.86 5.32
C SER A 209 -10.40 2.46 5.15
N LEU A 210 -11.55 2.38 4.51
CA LEU A 210 -12.25 1.13 4.19
C LEU A 210 -12.13 0.74 2.71
N ILE A 211 -11.39 1.50 1.90
CA ILE A 211 -11.26 1.20 0.46
C ILE A 211 -10.33 0.01 0.28
N SER A 212 -10.85 -1.05 -0.34
CA SER A 212 -10.11 -2.27 -0.64
C SER A 212 -10.30 -2.70 -2.08
N SER A 213 -9.36 -3.48 -2.63
CA SER A 213 -9.49 -4.04 -3.98
C SER A 213 -10.75 -4.91 -4.13
N SER A 214 -11.17 -5.60 -3.07
CA SER A 214 -12.43 -6.37 -3.06
C SER A 214 -13.64 -5.45 -3.12
N GLY A 215 -13.64 -4.34 -2.35
CA GLY A 215 -14.68 -3.31 -2.39
C GLY A 215 -14.79 -2.67 -3.77
N VAL A 216 -13.66 -2.30 -4.39
CA VAL A 216 -13.62 -1.76 -5.75
C VAL A 216 -14.22 -2.74 -6.77
N LYS A 217 -13.85 -4.02 -6.71
CA LYS A 217 -14.42 -5.05 -7.60
C LYS A 217 -15.92 -5.24 -7.35
N SER A 218 -16.34 -5.26 -6.10
CA SER A 218 -17.76 -5.38 -5.76
C SER A 218 -18.55 -4.18 -6.26
N LEU A 219 -18.03 -2.97 -6.11
CA LEU A 219 -18.66 -1.78 -6.68
C LEU A 219 -18.74 -1.87 -8.21
N ALA A 220 -17.65 -2.25 -8.87
CA ALA A 220 -17.64 -2.41 -10.33
C ALA A 220 -18.60 -3.48 -10.86
N LYS A 221 -18.94 -4.49 -10.06
CA LYS A 221 -19.95 -5.50 -10.41
C LYS A 221 -21.36 -4.91 -10.46
N VAL A 222 -21.69 -4.00 -9.55
CA VAL A 222 -23.03 -3.47 -9.36
C VAL A 222 -23.33 -2.21 -10.18
N ILE A 223 -22.31 -1.49 -10.65
CA ILE A 223 -22.48 -0.28 -11.44
C ILE A 223 -22.90 -0.61 -12.87
N ASP A 224 -23.98 0.02 -13.34
CA ASP A 224 -24.39 -0.06 -14.75
C ASP A 224 -23.48 0.83 -15.61
N ALA A 225 -23.19 0.39 -16.83
CA ALA A 225 -22.39 1.15 -17.80
C ALA A 225 -23.06 2.48 -18.20
N LYS A 226 -24.37 2.62 -17.98
CA LYS A 226 -25.15 3.83 -18.28
C LYS A 226 -25.21 4.84 -17.15
N GLU A 227 -24.84 4.45 -15.93
CA GLU A 227 -24.89 5.35 -14.78
C GLU A 227 -23.58 6.15 -14.63
N MET A 228 -23.55 7.32 -15.21
CA MET A 228 -22.38 8.19 -15.29
C MET A 228 -21.83 8.63 -13.91
N GLU A 229 -22.69 8.77 -12.89
CA GLU A 229 -22.25 9.19 -11.55
C GLU A 229 -21.37 8.13 -10.86
N CYS A 230 -21.73 6.87 -11.03
CA CYS A 230 -20.95 5.78 -10.43
C CYS A 230 -19.61 5.55 -11.15
N SER A 231 -19.53 5.84 -12.45
CA SER A 231 -18.24 5.77 -13.16
C SER A 231 -17.26 6.84 -12.65
N ASN A 232 -17.75 8.00 -12.23
CA ASN A 232 -16.91 9.05 -11.63
C ASN A 232 -16.32 8.59 -10.29
N LEU A 233 -17.09 7.96 -9.42
CA LEU A 233 -16.58 7.42 -8.17
C LEU A 233 -15.47 6.37 -8.39
N LEU A 234 -15.66 5.45 -9.34
CA LEU A 234 -14.60 4.48 -9.69
C LEU A 234 -13.36 5.15 -10.25
N ARG A 235 -13.52 6.18 -11.10
CA ARG A 235 -12.40 6.97 -11.64
C ARG A 235 -11.61 7.69 -10.56
N GLU A 236 -12.29 8.18 -9.53
CA GLU A 236 -11.66 8.83 -8.40
C GLU A 236 -10.92 7.83 -7.48
N ILE A 237 -11.51 6.66 -7.26
CA ILE A 237 -10.99 5.64 -6.34
C ILE A 237 -9.87 4.81 -6.97
N VAL A 238 -10.02 4.40 -8.25
CA VAL A 238 -9.06 3.52 -8.93
C VAL A 238 -7.90 4.34 -9.49
N LEU A 239 -6.68 3.92 -9.19
CA LEU A 239 -5.47 4.50 -9.77
C LEU A 239 -5.31 4.00 -11.21
N GLY A 240 -4.96 4.92 -12.14
CA GLY A 240 -4.75 4.58 -13.53
C GLY A 240 -6.02 4.10 -14.24
N TRP A 241 -7.16 4.73 -13.96
CA TRP A 241 -8.45 4.33 -14.54
C TRP A 241 -8.44 4.25 -16.06
N SER A 242 -7.79 5.20 -16.76
CA SER A 242 -7.68 5.21 -18.21
C SER A 242 -7.03 3.95 -18.78
N THR A 243 -6.02 3.41 -18.08
CA THR A 243 -5.40 2.14 -18.44
C THR A 243 -6.35 0.96 -18.20
N LEU A 244 -7.12 0.99 -17.12
CA LEU A 244 -8.08 -0.06 -16.80
C LEU A 244 -9.23 -0.11 -17.80
N GLU A 245 -9.75 1.04 -18.23
CA GLU A 245 -10.87 1.12 -19.18
C GLU A 245 -10.57 0.41 -20.53
N VAL A 246 -9.32 0.41 -20.96
CA VAL A 246 -8.89 -0.22 -22.22
C VAL A 246 -8.33 -1.63 -22.04
N ASP A 247 -8.29 -2.16 -20.84
CA ASP A 247 -7.76 -3.49 -20.56
C ASP A 247 -8.78 -4.58 -20.95
N GLU A 248 -8.36 -5.49 -21.80
CA GLU A 248 -9.25 -6.58 -22.29
C GLU A 248 -9.71 -7.53 -21.18
N THR A 249 -8.86 -7.79 -20.18
CA THR A 249 -9.20 -8.67 -19.06
C THR A 249 -10.31 -8.04 -18.24
N TRP A 250 -10.22 -6.74 -17.98
CA TRP A 250 -11.25 -5.96 -17.33
C TRP A 250 -12.54 -5.95 -18.13
N ALA A 251 -12.47 -5.68 -19.44
CA ALA A 251 -13.63 -5.64 -20.31
C ALA A 251 -14.36 -6.98 -20.36
N LYS A 252 -13.64 -8.10 -20.52
CA LYS A 252 -14.20 -9.46 -20.50
C LYS A 252 -14.85 -9.79 -19.17
N TRP A 253 -14.17 -9.50 -18.07
CA TRP A 253 -14.73 -9.71 -16.73
C TRP A 253 -16.02 -8.89 -16.52
N ARG A 254 -16.03 -7.62 -16.90
CA ARG A 254 -17.22 -6.74 -16.83
C ARG A 254 -18.38 -7.32 -17.63
N ALA A 255 -18.15 -7.79 -18.84
CA ALA A 255 -19.19 -8.37 -19.69
C ALA A 255 -19.87 -9.57 -19.01
N VAL A 256 -19.11 -10.46 -18.37
CA VAL A 256 -19.63 -11.59 -17.59
C VAL A 256 -20.48 -11.12 -16.41
N GLN A 257 -20.00 -10.11 -15.66
CA GLN A 257 -20.76 -9.57 -14.52
C GLN A 257 -22.07 -8.90 -14.96
N MET A 258 -22.08 -8.23 -16.11
CA MET A 258 -23.30 -7.59 -16.65
C MET A 258 -24.37 -8.62 -17.04
N HIS A 259 -23.98 -9.80 -17.49
CA HIS A 259 -24.93 -10.85 -17.82
C HIS A 259 -25.69 -11.39 -16.60
N ASN A 260 -25.05 -11.38 -15.43
CA ASN A 260 -25.60 -11.94 -14.17
C ASN A 260 -26.51 -10.96 -13.39
N ARG A 261 -26.77 -9.73 -13.89
CA ARG A 261 -27.40 -8.62 -13.14
C ARG A 261 -28.91 -8.66 -12.96
N ASN A 262 -29.60 -9.61 -13.57
CA ASN A 262 -31.07 -9.62 -13.58
C ASN A 262 -31.71 -10.11 -12.26
N ALA A 263 -30.93 -10.46 -11.25
CA ALA A 263 -31.45 -10.91 -9.95
C ALA A 263 -31.86 -9.72 -9.06
N PRO A 264 -33.05 -9.75 -8.43
CA PRO A 264 -33.55 -8.64 -7.58
C PRO A 264 -32.63 -8.33 -6.38
N GLU A 265 -31.97 -9.34 -5.83
CA GLU A 265 -30.98 -9.23 -4.74
C GLU A 265 -29.80 -8.29 -5.08
N PHE A 266 -29.56 -8.10 -6.38
CA PHE A 266 -28.46 -7.26 -6.86
C PHE A 266 -28.74 -5.76 -6.71
N ARG A 267 -30.03 -5.35 -6.77
CA ARG A 267 -30.41 -3.93 -6.70
C ARG A 267 -30.32 -3.39 -5.28
N GLU A 268 -30.66 -4.18 -4.29
CA GLU A 268 -30.60 -3.79 -2.88
C GLU A 268 -29.16 -3.71 -2.38
N ALA A 269 -28.33 -4.70 -2.75
CA ALA A 269 -26.91 -4.71 -2.47
C ALA A 269 -26.17 -3.52 -3.10
N LYS A 270 -26.62 -3.04 -4.27
CA LYS A 270 -26.03 -1.92 -4.99
C LYS A 270 -26.08 -0.63 -4.17
N GLY A 271 -27.27 -0.21 -3.72
CA GLY A 271 -27.43 1.06 -2.99
C GLY A 271 -26.62 1.12 -1.69
N THR A 272 -26.57 -0.02 -0.97
CA THR A 272 -25.77 -0.14 0.26
C THR A 272 -24.27 -0.03 -0.02
N LEU A 273 -23.78 -0.70 -1.07
CA LEU A 273 -22.38 -0.70 -1.42
C LEU A 273 -21.90 0.66 -1.95
N GLU A 274 -22.70 1.30 -2.81
CA GLU A 274 -22.40 2.64 -3.32
C GLU A 274 -22.29 3.65 -2.19
N LYS A 275 -23.25 3.63 -1.27
CA LYS A 275 -23.22 4.50 -0.08
C LYS A 275 -21.96 4.23 0.75
N SER A 276 -21.67 2.97 1.06
CA SER A 276 -20.48 2.60 1.85
C SER A 276 -19.18 3.05 1.19
N MET A 277 -19.05 2.90 -0.12
CA MET A 277 -17.85 3.31 -0.86
C MET A 277 -17.74 4.83 -0.97
N LYS A 278 -18.87 5.53 -1.10
CA LYS A 278 -18.89 6.99 -1.09
C LYS A 278 -18.51 7.55 0.29
N ASP A 279 -19.05 6.97 1.35
CA ASP A 279 -18.70 7.36 2.73
C ASP A 279 -17.20 7.11 3.02
N ALA A 280 -16.66 5.98 2.54
CA ALA A 280 -15.24 5.67 2.63
C ALA A 280 -14.38 6.67 1.83
N TRP A 281 -14.81 7.05 0.64
CA TRP A 281 -14.11 8.03 -0.19
C TRP A 281 -14.12 9.44 0.42
N GLU A 282 -15.26 9.88 0.98
CA GLU A 282 -15.33 11.17 1.66
C GLU A 282 -14.47 11.19 2.95
N LEU A 283 -14.32 10.05 3.62
CA LEU A 283 -13.39 9.92 4.74
C LEU A 283 -11.93 10.06 4.29
N GLU A 284 -11.56 9.39 3.19
CA GLU A 284 -10.21 9.49 2.59
C GLU A 284 -9.86 10.92 2.20
N LYS A 285 -10.82 11.65 1.58
CA LYS A 285 -10.62 13.06 1.22
C LYS A 285 -10.33 13.92 2.45
N ARG A 286 -11.05 13.73 3.55
CA ARG A 286 -10.84 14.51 4.78
C ARG A 286 -9.46 14.24 5.36
N ASN A 287 -9.06 12.99 5.44
CA ASN A 287 -7.74 12.62 5.98
C ASN A 287 -6.57 13.19 5.16
N CYS A 288 -6.77 13.48 3.86
CA CYS A 288 -5.75 14.09 3.01
C CYS A 288 -5.68 15.64 3.11
N HIS A 289 -6.66 16.29 3.76
CA HIS A 289 -6.71 17.75 3.86
C HIS A 289 -6.26 18.29 5.22
N ASP A 290 -6.18 17.42 6.22
CA ASP A 290 -5.77 17.80 7.58
C ASP A 290 -4.23 17.75 7.77
N GLU A 291 -3.47 17.55 6.69
CA GLU A 291 -2.01 17.64 6.60
C GLU A 291 -1.56 18.89 5.81
#